data_b7448e6b8a8bcc8f627ca7494352212b
#
_entry.id   b7448e6b8a8bcc8f627ca7494352212b
#
_cell.length_a   1.000
_cell.length_b   1.000
_cell.length_c   1.000
_cell.angle_alpha   90.00
_cell.angle_beta   90.00
_cell.angle_gamma   90.00
#
_symmetry.space_group_name_H-M   'P 1'
#
loop_
_entity.id
_entity.type
_entity.pdbx_description
1 polymer ?
#
loop_
_entity_poly.entity_id
_entity_poly.type
_entity_poly.pdbx_seq_one_letter_code
_entity_poly.pdbx_strand_id
1 'polypeptide(L)'
;MNPDMHSDERAARVQLAACYRVFAMLGWTEMIYNHITLRLPDSVTGGNKEFLINPFGLHYSEVTASNLVKIDIQGKVLDGSVYPVNPAGFTVHAAIHAALPDAHCVMHTH
;
A
#
# COMPACT_ATOMS: atom_id res chain seq x y z
N MET A 1 14.23 3.86 -6.37
CA MET A 1 13.05 3.42 -7.16
C MET A 1 13.51 2.99 -8.54
N ASN A 2 12.91 1.97 -9.12
CA ASN A 2 13.26 1.50 -10.45
C ASN A 2 12.97 2.58 -11.50
N PRO A 3 13.96 3.01 -12.32
CA PRO A 3 13.71 4.04 -13.33
C PRO A 3 12.75 3.60 -14.44
N ASP A 4 12.56 2.30 -14.64
CA ASP A 4 11.61 1.78 -15.64
C ASP A 4 10.18 1.67 -15.11
N MET A 5 9.95 2.06 -13.86
CA MET A 5 8.62 2.02 -13.25
C MET A 5 7.68 2.99 -13.97
N HIS A 6 6.44 2.56 -14.22
CA HIS A 6 5.41 3.40 -14.80
C HIS A 6 5.22 4.67 -13.96
N SER A 7 5.08 5.82 -14.62
CA SER A 7 4.97 7.11 -13.93
C SER A 7 3.77 7.18 -12.98
N ASP A 8 2.65 6.55 -13.32
CA ASP A 8 1.47 6.53 -12.48
C ASP A 8 1.67 5.64 -11.23
N GLU A 9 2.44 4.56 -11.34
CA GLU A 9 2.81 3.75 -10.18
C GLU A 9 3.72 4.56 -9.25
N ARG A 10 4.70 5.27 -9.82
CA ARG A 10 5.59 6.13 -9.04
C ARG A 10 4.79 7.20 -8.30
N ALA A 11 3.84 7.85 -8.96
CA ALA A 11 2.99 8.86 -8.34
C ALA A 11 2.18 8.26 -7.19
N ALA A 12 1.59 7.08 -7.38
CA ALA A 12 0.84 6.38 -6.34
C ALA A 12 1.72 6.05 -5.14
N ARG A 13 2.94 5.57 -5.38
CA ARG A 13 3.90 5.26 -4.32
C ARG A 13 4.29 6.50 -3.52
N VAL A 14 4.53 7.61 -4.18
CA VAL A 14 4.88 8.87 -3.52
C VAL A 14 3.72 9.37 -2.67
N GLN A 15 2.51 9.32 -3.19
CA GLN A 15 1.32 9.76 -2.45
C GLN A 15 1.09 8.91 -1.20
N LEU A 16 1.18 7.58 -1.33
CA LEU A 16 0.95 6.69 -0.20
C LEU A 16 2.04 6.83 0.86
N ALA A 17 3.30 6.92 0.44
CA ALA A 17 4.41 7.15 1.38
C ALA A 17 4.24 8.47 2.13
N ALA A 18 3.79 9.52 1.45
CA ALA A 18 3.51 10.81 2.09
C ALA A 18 2.39 10.68 3.14
N CYS A 19 1.35 9.91 2.85
CA CYS A 19 0.27 9.63 3.79
C CYS A 19 0.79 8.96 5.06
N TYR A 20 1.61 7.92 4.92
CA TYR A 20 2.21 7.24 6.08
C TYR A 20 3.05 8.21 6.91
N ARG A 21 3.81 9.08 6.26
CA ARG A 21 4.65 10.06 6.95
C ARG A 21 3.83 11.10 7.70
N VAL A 22 2.74 11.57 7.10
CA VAL A 22 1.83 12.52 7.76
C VAL A 22 1.24 11.88 9.02
N PHE A 23 0.79 10.63 8.95
CA PHE A 23 0.26 9.95 10.12
C PHE A 23 1.33 9.73 11.19
N ALA A 24 2.57 9.49 10.80
CA ALA A 24 3.69 9.43 11.75
C ALA A 24 3.86 10.77 12.48
N MET A 25 3.81 11.88 11.75
CA MET A 25 3.91 13.22 12.33
C MET A 25 2.76 13.54 13.29
N LEU A 26 1.56 13.01 13.01
CA LEU A 26 0.38 13.20 13.85
C LEU A 26 0.35 12.26 15.06
N GLY A 27 1.28 11.32 15.15
CA GLY A 27 1.31 10.34 16.24
C GLY A 27 0.29 9.21 16.10
N TRP A 28 -0.26 8.98 14.91
CA TRP A 28 -1.27 7.96 14.66
C TRP A 28 -0.64 6.61 14.27
N THR A 29 0.44 6.25 14.93
CA THR A 29 1.26 5.08 14.58
C THR A 29 1.40 4.09 15.73
N GLU A 30 0.45 4.10 16.67
CA GLU A 30 0.57 3.36 17.92
C GLU A 30 0.81 1.88 17.72
N MET A 31 0.41 1.34 16.58
CA MET A 31 0.44 -0.10 16.36
C MET A 31 0.86 -0.44 14.95
N ILE A 32 1.61 -1.52 14.81
CA ILE A 32 1.95 -2.12 13.51
C ILE A 32 0.70 -2.69 12.80
N TYR A 33 -0.44 -2.66 13.45
CA TYR A 33 -1.71 -3.14 12.91
C TYR A 33 -2.46 -2.10 12.08
N ASN A 34 -1.98 -0.86 12.07
CA ASN A 34 -2.56 0.17 11.21
C ASN A 34 -2.11 -0.06 9.77
N HIS A 35 -3.06 0.06 8.84
CA HIS A 35 -2.80 -0.19 7.43
C HIS A 35 -3.46 0.87 6.57
N ILE A 36 -2.75 1.25 5.51
CA ILE A 36 -3.31 2.05 4.43
C ILE A 36 -2.98 1.32 3.14
N THR A 37 -4.00 0.97 2.36
CA THR A 37 -3.79 0.35 1.05
C THR A 37 -4.30 1.28 -0.04
N LEU A 38 -3.56 1.35 -1.14
CA LEU A 38 -3.92 2.15 -2.30
C LEU A 38 -3.97 1.25 -3.53
N ARG A 39 -5.11 1.24 -4.21
CA ARG A 39 -5.24 0.50 -5.47
C ARG A 39 -4.47 1.24 -6.56
N LEU A 40 -3.67 0.50 -7.32
CA LEU A 40 -2.98 1.06 -8.47
C LEU A 40 -3.96 1.32 -9.61
N PRO A 41 -3.77 2.42 -10.37
CA PRO A 41 -4.67 2.73 -11.47
C PRO A 41 -4.54 1.72 -12.62
N ASP A 42 -5.61 1.59 -13.40
CA ASP A 42 -5.67 0.66 -14.52
C ASP A 42 -4.62 0.95 -15.58
N SER A 43 -4.15 2.19 -15.69
CA SER A 43 -3.05 2.57 -16.58
C SER A 43 -1.75 1.83 -16.25
N VAL A 44 -1.57 1.41 -14.98
CA VAL A 44 -0.39 0.66 -14.55
C VAL A 44 -0.61 -0.84 -14.70
N THR A 45 -1.81 -1.33 -14.37
CA THR A 45 -2.07 -2.75 -14.18
C THR A 45 -2.80 -3.41 -15.33
N GLY A 46 -3.30 -2.63 -16.30
CA GLY A 46 -4.12 -3.13 -17.38
C GLY A 46 -5.48 -3.65 -16.92
N GLY A 47 -5.97 -3.18 -15.77
CA GLY A 47 -7.26 -3.60 -15.22
C GLY A 47 -7.15 -4.66 -14.14
N ASN A 48 -5.97 -5.20 -13.87
CA ASN A 48 -5.77 -6.15 -12.77
C ASN A 48 -5.86 -5.41 -11.43
N LYS A 49 -6.33 -6.13 -10.39
CA LYS A 49 -6.43 -5.57 -9.05
C LYS A 49 -5.09 -5.73 -8.34
N GLU A 50 -4.31 -4.66 -8.32
CA GLU A 50 -3.00 -4.58 -7.65
C GLU A 50 -2.99 -3.42 -6.70
N PHE A 51 -2.32 -3.59 -5.57
CA PHE A 51 -2.37 -2.65 -4.44
C PHE A 51 -0.99 -2.39 -3.89
N LEU A 52 -0.83 -1.20 -3.30
CA LEU A 52 0.35 -0.86 -2.50
C LEU A 52 -0.01 -0.90 -1.02
N ILE A 53 0.90 -1.43 -0.21
CA ILE A 53 0.75 -1.52 1.23
C ILE A 53 2.11 -1.29 1.90
N ASN A 54 2.08 -0.89 3.19
CA ASN A 54 3.30 -0.71 3.96
C ASN A 54 4.02 -2.04 4.23
N PRO A 55 5.37 -2.04 4.28
CA PRO A 55 6.11 -3.22 4.72
C PRO A 55 5.76 -3.56 6.16
N PHE A 56 5.49 -4.84 6.43
CA PHE A 56 5.19 -5.29 7.79
C PHE A 56 6.43 -5.14 8.67
N GLY A 57 6.24 -4.54 9.84
CA GLY A 57 7.30 -4.37 10.82
C GLY A 57 8.03 -3.04 10.74
N LEU A 58 7.82 -2.23 9.69
CA LEU A 58 8.40 -0.90 9.63
C LEU A 58 7.48 0.13 10.28
N HIS A 59 8.08 1.09 11.00
CA HIS A 59 7.35 2.24 11.49
C HIS A 59 6.94 3.14 10.32
N TYR A 60 5.82 3.85 10.45
CA TYR A 60 5.32 4.72 9.38
C TYR A 60 6.35 5.77 8.94
N SER A 61 7.19 6.26 9.87
CA SER A 61 8.26 7.20 9.54
C SER A 61 9.34 6.60 8.66
N GLU A 62 9.43 5.27 8.59
CA GLU A 62 10.41 4.54 7.79
C GLU A 62 9.88 4.17 6.40
N VAL A 63 8.58 4.38 6.14
CA VAL A 63 7.97 4.05 4.85
C VAL A 63 8.40 5.05 3.80
N THR A 64 8.85 4.54 2.66
CA THR A 64 9.25 5.34 1.49
C THR A 64 8.52 4.81 0.25
N ALA A 65 8.51 5.62 -0.80
CA ALA A 65 7.93 5.20 -2.08
C ALA A 65 8.58 3.91 -2.59
N SER A 66 9.88 3.72 -2.32
CA SER A 66 10.64 2.56 -2.79
C SER A 66 10.38 1.29 -2.01
N ASN A 67 10.08 1.39 -0.70
CA ASN A 67 9.90 0.20 0.11
C ASN A 67 8.44 -0.23 0.28
N LEU A 68 7.48 0.52 -0.26
CA LEU A 68 6.10 0.06 -0.34
C LEU A 68 6.03 -1.25 -1.13
N VAL A 69 5.18 -2.16 -0.68
CA VAL A 69 5.04 -3.49 -1.28
C VAL A 69 3.86 -3.51 -2.22
N LYS A 70 4.06 -4.03 -3.44
CA LYS A 70 2.98 -4.24 -4.40
C LYS A 70 2.45 -5.66 -4.29
N ILE A 71 1.15 -5.80 -4.12
CA ILE A 71 0.48 -7.09 -3.92
C ILE A 71 -0.74 -7.19 -4.83
N ASP A 72 -1.19 -8.43 -5.07
CA ASP A 72 -2.46 -8.69 -5.74
C ASP A 72 -3.62 -8.76 -4.73
N ILE A 73 -4.83 -9.01 -5.21
CA ILE A 73 -6.03 -9.07 -4.36
C ILE A 73 -5.96 -10.23 -3.33
N GLN A 74 -5.10 -11.20 -3.56
CA GLN A 74 -4.91 -12.33 -2.65
C GLN A 74 -3.77 -12.09 -1.65
N GLY A 75 -3.09 -10.94 -1.76
CA GLY A 75 -1.98 -10.59 -0.88
C GLY A 75 -0.62 -11.11 -1.33
N LYS A 76 -0.53 -11.65 -2.55
CA LYS A 76 0.75 -12.14 -3.08
C LYS A 76 1.62 -10.96 -3.50
N VAL A 77 2.89 -10.98 -3.07
CA VAL A 77 3.87 -9.95 -3.43
C VAL A 77 4.22 -10.07 -4.91
N LEU A 78 4.12 -8.95 -5.64
CA LEU A 78 4.30 -8.91 -7.10
C LEU A 78 5.61 -8.26 -7.53
N ASP A 79 6.24 -7.46 -6.67
CA ASP A 79 7.39 -6.63 -7.07
C ASP A 79 8.74 -7.14 -6.57
N GLY A 80 8.79 -8.38 -6.07
CA GLY A 80 10.03 -8.96 -5.56
C GLY A 80 10.53 -8.32 -4.27
N SER A 81 9.68 -7.61 -3.55
CA SER A 81 10.04 -6.97 -2.29
C SER A 81 10.56 -7.99 -1.29
N VAL A 82 11.59 -7.62 -0.53
CA VAL A 82 12.12 -8.44 0.56
C VAL A 82 11.32 -8.29 1.85
N TYR A 83 10.42 -7.31 1.92
CA TYR A 83 9.62 -7.07 3.11
C TYR A 83 8.35 -7.93 3.10
N PRO A 84 7.98 -8.51 4.25
CA PRO A 84 6.73 -9.24 4.36
C PRO A 84 5.53 -8.29 4.40
N VAL A 85 4.36 -8.85 4.12
CA VAL A 85 3.07 -8.15 4.27
C VAL A 85 2.28 -8.88 5.35
N ASN A 86 1.56 -8.12 6.18
CA ASN A 86 0.67 -8.71 7.17
C ASN A 86 -0.61 -9.20 6.48
N PRO A 87 -0.79 -10.51 6.26
CA PRO A 87 -1.96 -11.01 5.54
C PRO A 87 -3.27 -10.78 6.29
N ALA A 88 -3.25 -10.82 7.62
CA ALA A 88 -4.44 -10.56 8.41
C ALA A 88 -4.94 -9.13 8.24
N GLY A 89 -4.01 -8.17 8.15
CA GLY A 89 -4.35 -6.78 7.91
C GLY A 89 -4.96 -6.58 6.53
N PHE A 90 -4.42 -7.22 5.51
CA PHE A 90 -4.89 -7.04 4.15
C PHE A 90 -6.24 -7.72 3.90
N THR A 91 -6.62 -8.76 4.63
CA THR A 91 -7.87 -9.49 4.40
C THR A 91 -9.08 -8.57 4.42
N VAL A 92 -9.18 -7.66 5.39
CA VAL A 92 -10.28 -6.69 5.47
C VAL A 92 -10.21 -5.70 4.32
N HIS A 93 -9.01 -5.18 4.01
CA HIS A 93 -8.82 -4.23 2.93
C HIS A 93 -9.16 -4.86 1.57
N ALA A 94 -8.77 -6.10 1.35
CA ALA A 94 -9.08 -6.83 0.12
C ALA A 94 -10.58 -6.98 -0.08
N ALA A 95 -11.33 -7.31 0.98
CA ALA A 95 -12.79 -7.44 0.92
C ALA A 95 -13.44 -6.12 0.53
N ILE A 96 -12.97 -5.00 1.09
CA ILE A 96 -13.52 -3.67 0.78
C ILE A 96 -13.19 -3.30 -0.67
N HIS A 97 -11.94 -3.48 -1.10
CA HIS A 97 -11.56 -3.19 -2.48
C HIS A 97 -12.34 -4.04 -3.50
N ALA A 98 -12.60 -5.31 -3.17
CA ALA A 98 -13.34 -6.20 -4.05
C ALA A 98 -14.82 -5.80 -4.16
N ALA A 99 -15.43 -5.40 -3.03
CA ALA A 99 -16.84 -5.04 -2.97
C ALA A 99 -17.13 -3.65 -3.54
N LEU A 100 -16.17 -2.73 -3.43
CA LEU A 100 -16.31 -1.34 -3.81
C LEU A 100 -15.21 -0.95 -4.82
N PRO A 101 -15.43 -1.18 -6.14
CA PRO A 101 -14.40 -0.90 -7.14
C PRO A 101 -13.92 0.54 -7.16
N ASP A 102 -14.74 1.49 -6.70
CA ASP A 102 -14.38 2.90 -6.64
C ASP A 102 -13.57 3.28 -5.40
N ALA A 103 -13.42 2.36 -4.44
CA ALA A 103 -12.60 2.59 -3.25
C ALA A 103 -11.12 2.37 -3.61
N HIS A 104 -10.44 3.44 -4.01
CA HIS A 104 -9.04 3.37 -4.39
C HIS A 104 -8.11 3.29 -3.19
N CYS A 105 -8.51 3.84 -2.05
CA CYS A 105 -7.71 3.85 -0.83
C CYS A 105 -8.56 3.36 0.34
N VAL A 106 -7.98 2.46 1.13
CA VAL A 106 -8.61 1.96 2.38
C VAL A 106 -7.64 2.21 3.52
N MET A 107 -8.13 2.84 4.59
CA MET A 107 -7.34 3.18 5.76
C MET A 107 -7.93 2.57 7.02
N HIS A 108 -7.06 2.07 7.90
CA HIS A 108 -7.41 1.65 9.24
C HIS A 108 -6.41 2.26 10.21
N THR A 109 -6.87 3.20 11.02
CA THR A 109 -6.03 3.90 12.00
C THR A 109 -6.67 3.85 13.39
N HIS A 110 -5.85 4.02 14.42
CA HIS A 110 -6.30 4.08 15.82
C HIS A 110 -6.05 5.41 16.46
#